data_c19bcffb354847200bdca37468f15c92
#
_entry.id   c19bcffb354847200bdca37468f15c92
#
_cell.length_a   1.000
_cell.length_b   1.000
_cell.length_c   1.000
_cell.angle_alpha   90.00
_cell.angle_beta   90.00
_cell.angle_gamma   90.00
#
_symmetry.space_group_name_H-M   'P 1'
#
loop_
_entity.id
_entity.type
_entity.pdbx_description
1 polymer ?
#
loop_
_entity_poly.entity_id
_entity_poly.type
_entity_poly.pdbx_seq_one_letter_code
_entity_poly.pdbx_strand_id
1 'polypeptide(L)'
;MLDKLKDLCLLDGISGDEGAVREYIIDKIGDKAEIRVDNLGNVIAFCKGKKTPKNKIMVSAHMDEVGMIVTFVNSDGTLKVSSVGGVDPRVVFGRRVKIGRNNVLGVVGGKAIHNLTAEERKKSVPFDKLTIDIGVDSREEALKLVRLGDSVRFVSDFVEYGEGFVKCKAIDDRAGCAIMLRMIEEGMEYDTYFTFVVQEEIGLRGSTCAAFTVAPDYAVVLESTTAADIPSASGEKRVCELGKGPVVSYMDRHTMYDRELFELAFSAAEEKCLPCQTKTMVAGGNDAGAIHVSRGGVKTAAVSLPCRYLHSPSCVINKADFENAYVLTKLILDRTYNK
;
A
#
# COMPACT_ATOMS: atom_id res chain seq x y z
N MET A 1 12.01 3.12 12.55
CA MET A 1 10.99 2.63 11.60
C MET A 1 9.93 3.70 11.31
N LEU A 2 9.39 4.38 12.31
CA LEU A 2 8.34 5.40 12.11
C LEU A 2 8.78 6.58 11.22
N ASP A 3 10.03 7.06 11.35
CA ASP A 3 10.55 8.14 10.50
C ASP A 3 10.63 7.71 9.02
N LYS A 4 11.04 6.44 8.75
CA LYS A 4 11.02 5.88 7.39
C LYS A 4 9.60 5.81 6.82
N LEU A 5 8.62 5.41 7.64
CA LEU A 5 7.21 5.42 7.24
C LEU A 5 6.75 6.84 6.90
N LYS A 6 7.08 7.82 7.75
CA LYS A 6 6.76 9.23 7.52
C LYS A 6 7.34 9.74 6.20
N ASP A 7 8.63 9.50 5.97
CA ASP A 7 9.30 9.93 4.74
C ASP A 7 8.63 9.29 3.52
N LEU A 8 8.42 7.97 3.54
CA LEU A 8 7.77 7.23 2.45
C LEU A 8 6.35 7.71 2.18
N CYS A 9 5.53 7.90 3.22
CA CYS A 9 4.13 8.33 3.06
C CYS A 9 4.00 9.77 2.53
N LEU A 10 4.99 10.62 2.72
CA LEU A 10 4.99 12.00 2.21
C LEU A 10 5.50 12.11 0.77
N LEU A 11 6.16 11.07 0.25
CA LEU A 11 6.50 10.99 -1.16
C LEU A 11 5.24 10.76 -2.01
N ASP A 12 5.27 11.29 -3.21
CA ASP A 12 4.25 11.08 -4.22
C ASP A 12 4.62 9.85 -5.06
N GLY A 13 3.66 8.98 -5.36
CA GLY A 13 3.91 7.74 -6.09
C GLY A 13 2.64 6.92 -6.29
N ILE A 14 1.72 7.39 -7.15
CA ILE A 14 0.58 6.56 -7.58
C ILE A 14 1.06 5.46 -8.51
N SER A 15 0.24 4.41 -8.72
CA SER A 15 0.55 3.33 -9.66
C SER A 15 0.99 3.88 -11.02
N GLY A 16 2.20 3.48 -11.46
CA GLY A 16 2.83 3.94 -12.71
C GLY A 16 3.66 5.22 -12.59
N ASP A 17 3.69 5.87 -11.42
CA ASP A 17 4.51 7.07 -11.15
C ASP A 17 5.27 6.94 -9.81
N GLU A 18 5.81 5.75 -9.52
CA GLU A 18 6.46 5.39 -8.25
C GLU A 18 7.93 5.85 -8.17
N GLY A 19 8.41 6.61 -9.16
CA GLY A 19 9.82 6.96 -9.32
C GLY A 19 10.48 7.55 -8.06
N ALA A 20 9.83 8.52 -7.41
CA ALA A 20 10.35 9.16 -6.21
C ALA A 20 10.49 8.18 -5.02
N VAL A 21 9.55 7.27 -4.89
CA VAL A 21 9.57 6.23 -3.84
C VAL A 21 10.68 5.22 -4.09
N ARG A 22 10.81 4.79 -5.34
CA ARG A 22 11.89 3.89 -5.76
C ARG A 22 13.27 4.47 -5.48
N GLU A 23 13.48 5.73 -5.85
CA GLU A 23 14.75 6.42 -5.60
C GLU A 23 15.08 6.51 -4.11
N TYR A 24 14.10 6.86 -3.28
CA TYR A 24 14.25 6.87 -1.81
C TYR A 24 14.61 5.49 -1.27
N ILE A 25 13.92 4.43 -1.71
CA ILE A 25 14.19 3.06 -1.27
C ILE A 25 15.60 2.63 -1.65
N ILE A 26 16.02 2.89 -2.90
CA ILE A 26 17.38 2.56 -3.36
C ILE A 26 18.43 3.31 -2.53
N ASP A 27 18.23 4.60 -2.26
CA ASP A 27 19.12 5.40 -1.40
C ASP A 27 19.24 4.79 0.02
N LYS A 28 18.11 4.38 0.63
CA LYS A 28 18.11 3.79 1.97
C LYS A 28 18.72 2.39 2.04
N ILE A 29 18.62 1.62 0.97
CA ILE A 29 19.28 0.31 0.89
C ILE A 29 20.81 0.50 0.80
N GLY A 30 21.28 1.45 -0.04
CA GLY A 30 22.70 1.73 -0.24
C GLY A 30 23.47 0.47 -0.66
N ASP A 31 24.53 0.16 0.07
CA ASP A 31 25.42 -1.00 -0.15
C ASP A 31 25.01 -2.26 0.63
N LYS A 32 23.87 -2.23 1.34
CA LYS A 32 23.44 -3.34 2.22
C LYS A 32 22.80 -4.51 1.46
N ALA A 33 22.44 -4.32 0.20
CA ALA A 33 21.90 -5.36 -0.67
C ALA A 33 22.30 -5.14 -2.13
N GLU A 34 22.35 -6.23 -2.88
CA GLU A 34 22.48 -6.18 -4.34
C GLU A 34 21.12 -5.78 -4.94
N ILE A 35 21.08 -4.66 -5.65
CA ILE A 35 19.85 -4.10 -6.18
C ILE A 35 19.75 -4.36 -7.68
N ARG A 36 18.58 -4.83 -8.12
CA ARG A 36 18.15 -4.88 -9.51
C ARG A 36 16.81 -4.15 -9.63
N VAL A 37 16.70 -3.24 -10.59
CA VAL A 37 15.43 -2.66 -11.01
C VAL A 37 14.99 -3.33 -12.30
N ASP A 38 13.77 -3.84 -12.36
CA ASP A 38 13.22 -4.45 -13.55
C ASP A 38 12.54 -3.44 -14.50
N ASN A 39 12.03 -3.91 -15.63
CA ASN A 39 11.44 -3.05 -16.67
C ASN A 39 10.11 -2.37 -16.22
N LEU A 40 9.41 -2.89 -15.23
CA LEU A 40 8.23 -2.24 -14.66
C LEU A 40 8.60 -1.21 -13.61
N GLY A 41 9.80 -1.31 -13.03
CA GLY A 41 10.29 -0.43 -11.97
C GLY A 41 10.26 -1.06 -10.58
N ASN A 42 10.02 -2.37 -10.44
CA ASN A 42 10.20 -3.07 -9.18
C ASN A 42 11.66 -2.98 -8.72
N VAL A 43 11.88 -2.80 -7.43
CA VAL A 43 13.20 -2.93 -6.80
C VAL A 43 13.30 -4.32 -6.20
N ILE A 44 14.20 -5.13 -6.74
CA ILE A 44 14.53 -6.46 -6.23
C ILE A 44 15.89 -6.35 -5.54
N ALA A 45 15.88 -6.44 -4.21
CA ALA A 45 17.06 -6.33 -3.36
C ALA A 45 17.42 -7.70 -2.78
N PHE A 46 18.62 -8.18 -3.09
CA PHE A 46 19.16 -9.41 -2.51
C PHE A 46 20.07 -9.07 -1.34
N CYS A 47 19.60 -9.37 -0.13
CA CYS A 47 20.38 -9.26 1.09
C CYS A 47 21.15 -10.54 1.34
N LYS A 48 22.48 -10.48 1.24
CA LYS A 48 23.36 -11.56 1.65
C LYS A 48 23.32 -11.70 3.17
N GLY A 49 22.89 -12.87 3.64
CA GLY A 49 22.89 -13.23 5.06
C GLY A 49 24.21 -13.83 5.50
N LYS A 50 24.31 -14.13 6.80
CA LYS A 50 25.44 -14.89 7.36
C LYS A 50 25.42 -16.35 6.93
N LYS A 51 24.25 -16.87 6.58
CA LYS A 51 24.00 -18.27 6.19
C LYS A 51 23.15 -18.31 4.92
N THR A 52 23.39 -19.35 4.11
CA THR A 52 22.51 -19.65 2.97
C THR A 52 21.37 -20.55 3.46
N PRO A 53 20.10 -20.18 3.24
CA PRO A 53 18.95 -20.98 3.67
C PRO A 53 18.77 -22.20 2.75
N LYS A 54 18.04 -23.20 3.25
CA LYS A 54 17.57 -24.32 2.43
C LYS A 54 16.56 -23.88 1.38
N ASN A 55 15.67 -22.98 1.75
CA ASN A 55 14.61 -22.47 0.89
C ASN A 55 14.88 -21.02 0.49
N LYS A 56 14.58 -20.68 -0.75
CA LYS A 56 14.63 -19.30 -1.24
C LYS A 56 13.40 -18.54 -0.74
N ILE A 57 13.64 -17.47 0.01
CA ILE A 57 12.57 -16.67 0.62
C ILE A 57 12.52 -15.27 0.01
N MET A 58 11.31 -14.81 -0.23
CA MET A 58 10.99 -13.47 -0.68
C MET A 58 10.10 -12.76 0.34
N VAL A 59 10.43 -11.51 0.67
CA VAL A 59 9.56 -10.59 1.39
C VAL A 59 9.12 -9.51 0.41
N SER A 60 7.83 -9.22 0.32
CA SER A 60 7.28 -8.30 -0.67
C SER A 60 6.37 -7.26 -0.03
N ALA A 61 6.43 -6.03 -0.54
CA ALA A 61 5.53 -4.91 -0.23
C ALA A 61 5.41 -3.99 -1.45
N HIS A 62 4.29 -3.30 -1.62
CA HIS A 62 4.14 -2.42 -2.79
C HIS A 62 4.53 -0.96 -2.49
N MET A 63 5.05 -0.30 -3.54
CA MET A 63 5.50 1.09 -3.48
C MET A 63 4.41 2.09 -3.87
N ASP A 64 3.45 1.66 -4.67
CA ASP A 64 2.42 2.54 -5.19
C ASP A 64 1.34 2.88 -4.16
N GLU A 65 0.61 3.92 -4.44
CA GLU A 65 -0.57 4.37 -3.73
C GLU A 65 -1.71 4.63 -4.72
N VAL A 66 -2.95 4.63 -4.25
CA VAL A 66 -4.11 5.05 -5.05
C VAL A 66 -4.06 6.54 -5.37
N GLY A 67 -4.62 6.92 -6.51
CA GLY A 67 -4.71 8.31 -6.93
C GLY A 67 -5.64 8.51 -8.12
N MET A 68 -5.32 9.48 -8.97
CA MET A 68 -6.09 9.78 -10.16
C MET A 68 -5.16 10.13 -11.31
N ILE A 69 -5.69 10.14 -12.53
CA ILE A 69 -4.98 10.54 -13.75
C ILE A 69 -5.82 11.54 -14.54
N VAL A 70 -5.20 12.58 -15.08
CA VAL A 70 -5.88 13.58 -15.91
C VAL A 70 -6.27 12.96 -17.24
N THR A 71 -7.58 12.98 -17.56
CA THR A 71 -8.12 12.39 -18.79
C THR A 71 -8.64 13.41 -19.78
N PHE A 72 -9.03 14.61 -19.30
CA PHE A 72 -9.54 15.67 -20.17
C PHE A 72 -9.40 17.04 -19.49
N VAL A 73 -9.30 18.10 -20.29
CA VAL A 73 -9.32 19.50 -19.85
C VAL A 73 -10.56 20.16 -20.43
N ASN A 74 -11.44 20.67 -19.58
CA ASN A 74 -12.67 21.38 -19.98
C ASN A 74 -12.35 22.76 -20.56
N SER A 75 -13.31 23.37 -21.24
CA SER A 75 -13.18 24.72 -21.83
C SER A 75 -12.97 25.83 -20.78
N ASP A 76 -13.49 25.60 -19.56
CA ASP A 76 -13.35 26.49 -18.41
C ASP A 76 -12.05 26.26 -17.59
N GLY A 77 -11.11 25.47 -18.09
CA GLY A 77 -9.85 25.17 -17.45
C GLY A 77 -9.91 24.07 -16.38
N THR A 78 -11.07 23.59 -15.96
CA THR A 78 -11.19 22.48 -15.01
C THR A 78 -10.76 21.15 -15.64
N LEU A 79 -10.27 20.22 -14.82
CA LEU A 79 -9.77 18.93 -15.27
C LEU A 79 -10.77 17.81 -14.99
N LYS A 80 -10.91 16.88 -15.93
CA LYS A 80 -11.52 15.57 -15.71
C LYS A 80 -10.45 14.55 -15.38
N VAL A 81 -10.79 13.63 -14.50
CA VAL A 81 -9.86 12.58 -14.01
C VAL A 81 -10.53 11.21 -14.00
N SER A 82 -9.71 10.19 -14.08
CA SER A 82 -10.08 8.80 -13.79
C SER A 82 -9.34 8.33 -12.54
N SER A 83 -9.93 7.42 -11.76
CA SER A 83 -9.23 6.79 -10.63
C SER A 83 -8.09 5.91 -11.12
N VAL A 84 -7.02 5.87 -10.33
CA VAL A 84 -5.94 4.90 -10.40
C VAL A 84 -5.99 4.13 -9.09
N GLY A 85 -6.33 2.84 -9.15
CA GLY A 85 -6.67 2.04 -7.98
C GLY A 85 -8.09 2.25 -7.45
N GLY A 86 -8.37 1.68 -6.30
CA GLY A 86 -9.67 1.61 -5.67
C GLY A 86 -10.07 2.86 -4.88
N VAL A 87 -10.28 4.00 -5.54
CA VAL A 87 -10.63 5.27 -4.88
C VAL A 87 -12.14 5.44 -4.74
N ASP A 88 -12.62 5.63 -3.51
CA ASP A 88 -14.02 5.98 -3.23
C ASP A 88 -14.27 7.47 -3.53
N PRO A 89 -15.23 7.83 -4.40
CA PRO A 89 -15.52 9.22 -4.73
C PRO A 89 -15.93 10.08 -3.51
N ARG A 90 -16.43 9.45 -2.44
CA ARG A 90 -16.81 10.17 -1.20
C ARG A 90 -15.61 10.77 -0.46
N VAL A 91 -14.44 10.15 -0.58
CA VAL A 91 -13.23 10.65 0.10
C VAL A 91 -12.49 11.69 -0.73
N VAL A 92 -12.84 11.86 -2.00
CA VAL A 92 -12.13 12.73 -2.95
C VAL A 92 -12.71 14.15 -2.97
N PHE A 93 -14.02 14.29 -2.80
CA PHE A 93 -14.71 15.58 -2.88
C PHE A 93 -14.17 16.59 -1.84
N GLY A 94 -13.82 17.80 -2.29
CA GLY A 94 -13.26 18.86 -1.45
C GLY A 94 -11.79 18.69 -1.08
N ARG A 95 -11.11 17.66 -1.61
CA ARG A 95 -9.70 17.42 -1.29
C ARG A 95 -8.77 18.27 -2.14
N ARG A 96 -7.67 18.69 -1.52
CA ARG A 96 -6.53 19.28 -2.21
C ARG A 96 -5.71 18.17 -2.86
N VAL A 97 -5.26 18.43 -4.08
CA VAL A 97 -4.45 17.51 -4.87
C VAL A 97 -3.26 18.24 -5.50
N LYS A 98 -2.24 17.47 -5.86
CA LYS A 98 -1.10 17.91 -6.69
C LYS A 98 -1.18 17.19 -8.03
N ILE A 99 -0.93 17.91 -9.12
CA ILE A 99 -1.05 17.40 -10.49
C ILE A 99 0.29 17.49 -11.21
N GLY A 100 0.67 16.42 -11.87
CA GLY A 100 1.83 16.33 -12.73
C GLY A 100 3.17 16.60 -12.05
N ARG A 101 4.23 16.62 -12.82
CA ARG A 101 5.60 16.85 -12.32
C ARG A 101 5.83 18.24 -11.73
N ASN A 102 5.02 19.22 -12.17
CA ASN A 102 5.11 20.60 -11.70
C ASN A 102 4.39 20.82 -10.35
N ASN A 103 3.79 19.78 -9.78
CA ASN A 103 3.03 19.85 -8.53
C ASN A 103 1.95 20.96 -8.53
N VAL A 104 1.25 21.13 -9.66
CA VAL A 104 0.17 22.11 -9.76
C VAL A 104 -0.89 21.78 -8.72
N LEU A 105 -1.19 22.74 -7.85
CA LEU A 105 -2.20 22.57 -6.82
C LEU A 105 -3.59 22.67 -7.42
N GLY A 106 -4.49 21.80 -6.96
CA GLY A 106 -5.90 21.84 -7.35
C GLY A 106 -6.80 21.40 -6.21
N VAL A 107 -8.07 21.68 -6.36
CA VAL A 107 -9.14 21.25 -5.46
C VAL A 107 -10.18 20.45 -6.22
N VAL A 108 -10.52 19.27 -5.70
CA VAL A 108 -11.56 18.43 -6.29
C VAL A 108 -12.93 18.99 -5.94
N GLY A 109 -13.70 19.32 -6.95
CA GLY A 109 -15.03 19.89 -6.81
C GLY A 109 -16.06 19.14 -7.64
N GLY A 110 -17.29 19.65 -7.59
CA GLY A 110 -18.42 19.16 -8.34
C GLY A 110 -19.62 20.07 -8.15
N LYS A 111 -20.78 19.63 -8.64
CA LYS A 111 -22.02 20.41 -8.57
C LYS A 111 -22.36 20.80 -7.13
N ALA A 112 -22.56 22.08 -6.88
CA ALA A 112 -22.88 22.61 -5.56
C ALA A 112 -24.20 22.03 -5.01
N ILE A 113 -24.27 21.81 -3.70
CA ILE A 113 -25.38 21.10 -3.04
C ILE A 113 -26.75 21.75 -3.30
N HIS A 114 -26.81 23.08 -3.40
CA HIS A 114 -28.06 23.79 -3.66
C HIS A 114 -28.56 23.65 -5.13
N ASN A 115 -27.67 23.20 -6.02
CA ASN A 115 -28.02 22.92 -7.42
C ASN A 115 -28.36 21.43 -7.65
N LEU A 116 -28.20 20.56 -6.62
CA LEU A 116 -28.56 19.16 -6.69
C LEU A 116 -30.07 18.97 -6.57
N THR A 117 -30.60 18.03 -7.34
CA THR A 117 -31.98 17.53 -7.17
C THR A 117 -32.09 16.73 -5.85
N ALA A 118 -33.33 16.51 -5.39
CA ALA A 118 -33.58 15.70 -4.20
C ALA A 118 -33.03 14.27 -4.31
N GLU A 119 -33.02 13.68 -5.51
CA GLU A 119 -32.49 12.34 -5.77
C GLU A 119 -30.95 12.33 -5.83
N GLU A 120 -30.32 13.36 -6.41
CA GLU A 120 -28.86 13.50 -6.42
C GLU A 120 -28.31 13.66 -5.00
N ARG A 121 -29.01 14.35 -4.10
CA ARG A 121 -28.59 14.52 -2.69
C ARG A 121 -28.56 13.23 -1.89
N LYS A 122 -29.32 12.21 -2.29
CA LYS A 122 -29.36 10.90 -1.62
C LYS A 122 -28.22 9.96 -2.02
N LYS A 123 -27.46 10.31 -3.06
CA LYS A 123 -26.40 9.49 -3.63
C LYS A 123 -25.05 10.18 -3.48
N SER A 124 -23.97 9.40 -3.38
CA SER A 124 -22.61 9.94 -3.54
C SER A 124 -22.42 10.49 -4.95
N VAL A 125 -21.63 11.56 -5.08
CA VAL A 125 -21.28 12.10 -6.40
C VAL A 125 -20.47 11.04 -7.15
N PRO A 126 -20.89 10.61 -8.36
CA PRO A 126 -20.12 9.67 -9.15
C PRO A 126 -18.78 10.29 -9.59
N PHE A 127 -17.77 9.45 -9.77
CA PHE A 127 -16.41 9.91 -10.07
C PHE A 127 -16.33 10.73 -11.36
N ASP A 128 -17.10 10.36 -12.40
CA ASP A 128 -17.19 11.07 -13.68
C ASP A 128 -17.82 12.47 -13.59
N LYS A 129 -18.49 12.78 -12.48
CA LYS A 129 -19.08 14.12 -12.20
C LYS A 129 -18.14 15.03 -11.40
N LEU A 130 -17.01 14.48 -10.93
CA LEU A 130 -16.00 15.28 -10.27
C LEU A 130 -15.14 16.03 -11.30
N THR A 131 -14.64 17.20 -10.89
CA THR A 131 -13.69 18.02 -11.64
C THR A 131 -12.62 18.52 -10.70
N ILE A 132 -11.44 18.86 -11.22
CA ILE A 132 -10.40 19.52 -10.44
C ILE A 132 -10.27 20.96 -10.94
N ASP A 133 -10.42 21.87 -10.03
CA ASP A 133 -10.15 23.30 -10.23
C ASP A 133 -8.69 23.57 -9.90
N ILE A 134 -7.96 24.18 -10.83
CA ILE A 134 -6.55 24.56 -10.71
C ILE A 134 -6.33 26.06 -10.77
N GLY A 135 -7.43 26.87 -10.69
CA GLY A 135 -7.38 28.33 -10.61
C GLY A 135 -7.08 29.01 -11.92
N VAL A 136 -7.55 28.47 -13.06
CA VAL A 136 -7.45 29.08 -14.38
C VAL A 136 -8.83 29.10 -15.05
N ASP A 137 -9.04 30.02 -16.00
CA ASP A 137 -10.34 30.29 -16.61
C ASP A 137 -10.48 29.71 -18.02
N SER A 138 -9.46 29.08 -18.56
CA SER A 138 -9.49 28.55 -19.92
C SER A 138 -8.69 27.25 -20.07
N ARG A 139 -9.10 26.44 -21.07
CA ARG A 139 -8.35 25.24 -21.47
C ARG A 139 -6.91 25.57 -21.88
N GLU A 140 -6.71 26.67 -22.58
CA GLU A 140 -5.40 27.09 -23.06
C GLU A 140 -4.45 27.39 -21.89
N GLU A 141 -4.94 28.02 -20.84
CA GLU A 141 -4.16 28.27 -19.62
C GLU A 141 -3.87 26.98 -18.87
N ALA A 142 -4.85 26.11 -18.69
CA ALA A 142 -4.69 24.82 -18.05
C ALA A 142 -3.63 23.95 -18.75
N LEU A 143 -3.64 23.90 -20.09
CA LEU A 143 -2.68 23.09 -20.87
C LEU A 143 -1.23 23.63 -20.84
N LYS A 144 -1.00 24.86 -20.34
CA LYS A 144 0.36 25.34 -20.04
C LYS A 144 0.91 24.75 -18.75
N LEU A 145 0.04 24.31 -17.83
CA LEU A 145 0.37 23.83 -16.49
C LEU A 145 0.35 22.32 -16.38
N VAL A 146 -0.61 21.65 -17.04
CA VAL A 146 -0.87 20.22 -16.93
C VAL A 146 -1.04 19.58 -18.31
N ARG A 147 -0.88 18.25 -18.36
CA ARG A 147 -1.05 17.43 -19.58
C ARG A 147 -2.01 16.29 -19.33
N LEU A 148 -2.59 15.75 -20.39
CA LEU A 148 -3.30 14.49 -20.32
C LEU A 148 -2.32 13.38 -19.90
N GLY A 149 -2.74 12.51 -18.99
CA GLY A 149 -1.91 11.47 -18.41
C GLY A 149 -1.10 11.92 -17.19
N ASP A 150 -1.15 13.18 -16.79
CA ASP A 150 -0.52 13.62 -15.54
C ASP A 150 -1.16 12.92 -14.33
N SER A 151 -0.31 12.45 -13.42
CA SER A 151 -0.69 11.89 -12.14
C SER A 151 -1.32 12.94 -11.23
N VAL A 152 -2.37 12.56 -10.49
CA VAL A 152 -3.04 13.41 -9.51
C VAL A 152 -2.98 12.73 -8.15
N ARG A 153 -2.34 13.38 -7.19
CA ARG A 153 -1.98 12.82 -5.89
C ARG A 153 -2.64 13.60 -4.76
N PHE A 154 -3.05 12.90 -3.72
CA PHE A 154 -3.62 13.55 -2.54
C PHE A 154 -2.57 14.35 -1.77
N VAL A 155 -2.95 15.54 -1.31
CA VAL A 155 -2.19 16.29 -0.30
C VAL A 155 -2.57 15.76 1.08
N SER A 156 -1.59 15.31 1.84
CA SER A 156 -1.77 14.79 3.20
C SER A 156 -0.62 15.20 4.10
N ASP A 157 -0.89 15.20 5.41
CA ASP A 157 0.09 15.46 6.45
C ASP A 157 0.30 14.19 7.27
N PHE A 158 1.53 13.95 7.75
CA PHE A 158 1.80 12.90 8.72
C PHE A 158 1.52 13.44 10.12
N VAL A 159 0.54 12.86 10.80
CA VAL A 159 0.07 13.34 12.10
C VAL A 159 0.05 12.19 13.10
N GLU A 160 0.76 12.35 14.20
CA GLU A 160 0.60 11.52 15.39
C GLU A 160 -0.46 12.13 16.28
N TYR A 161 -1.42 11.33 16.77
CA TYR A 161 -2.49 11.81 17.63
C TYR A 161 -3.03 10.72 18.56
N GLY A 162 -3.75 11.13 19.60
CA GLY A 162 -4.23 10.21 20.62
C GLY A 162 -3.11 9.36 21.23
N GLU A 163 -3.45 8.18 21.71
CA GLU A 163 -2.48 7.26 22.28
C GLU A 163 -2.00 6.26 21.22
N GLY A 164 -0.92 6.61 20.52
CA GLY A 164 -0.24 5.69 19.59
C GLY A 164 -0.84 5.60 18.19
N PHE A 165 -1.71 6.54 17.78
CA PHE A 165 -2.24 6.55 16.42
C PHE A 165 -1.42 7.44 15.49
N VAL A 166 -1.34 7.04 14.23
CA VAL A 166 -0.69 7.77 13.14
C VAL A 166 -1.65 7.87 11.97
N LYS A 167 -1.74 9.06 11.38
CA LYS A 167 -2.53 9.35 10.19
C LYS A 167 -1.62 9.84 9.06
N CYS A 168 -1.75 9.25 7.88
CA CYS A 168 -1.18 9.77 6.62
C CYS A 168 -1.90 9.15 5.41
N LYS A 169 -1.57 9.62 4.19
CA LYS A 169 -1.84 8.89 2.95
C LYS A 169 -0.87 7.72 2.79
N ALA A 170 -1.13 6.82 1.86
CA ALA A 170 -0.18 5.81 1.37
C ALA A 170 0.44 4.90 2.47
N ILE A 171 -0.18 4.79 3.65
CA ILE A 171 0.25 3.82 4.66
C ILE A 171 0.17 2.41 4.08
N ASP A 172 -0.79 2.19 3.25
CA ASP A 172 -0.93 1.11 2.30
C ASP A 172 -0.11 1.40 1.04
N ASP A 173 1.01 0.70 0.72
CA ASP A 173 1.70 -0.19 1.65
C ASP A 173 3.14 0.31 1.93
N ARG A 174 3.27 1.62 2.14
CA ARG A 174 4.54 2.20 2.58
C ARG A 174 4.95 1.69 3.96
N ALA A 175 4.00 1.12 4.72
CA ALA A 175 4.27 0.46 5.99
C ALA A 175 5.11 -0.81 5.77
N GLY A 176 4.72 -1.67 4.86
CA GLY A 176 5.50 -2.84 4.48
C GLY A 176 6.88 -2.46 3.94
N CYS A 177 6.95 -1.43 3.08
CA CYS A 177 8.23 -0.90 2.61
C CYS A 177 9.14 -0.44 3.76
N ALA A 178 8.60 0.27 4.76
CA ALA A 178 9.37 0.73 5.92
C ALA A 178 9.87 -0.43 6.81
N ILE A 179 9.06 -1.49 6.96
CA ILE A 179 9.44 -2.73 7.65
C ILE A 179 10.61 -3.38 6.92
N MET A 180 10.50 -3.57 5.60
CA MET A 180 11.57 -4.20 4.80
C MET A 180 12.87 -3.39 4.86
N LEU A 181 12.80 -2.06 4.75
CA LEU A 181 13.99 -1.20 4.88
C LEU A 181 14.66 -1.32 6.24
N ARG A 182 13.89 -1.47 7.33
CA ARG A 182 14.44 -1.72 8.66
C ARG A 182 15.14 -3.07 8.72
N MET A 183 14.56 -4.13 8.16
CA MET A 183 15.14 -5.46 8.12
C MET A 183 16.46 -5.47 7.35
N ILE A 184 16.53 -4.82 6.20
CA ILE A 184 17.74 -4.67 5.40
C ILE A 184 18.81 -3.91 6.18
N GLU A 185 18.44 -2.84 6.87
CA GLU A 185 19.35 -2.01 7.67
C GLU A 185 19.98 -2.77 8.84
N GLU A 186 19.20 -3.61 9.51
CA GLU A 186 19.69 -4.46 10.61
C GLU A 186 20.54 -5.65 10.13
N GLY A 187 20.43 -6.00 8.85
CA GLY A 187 21.06 -7.17 8.25
C GLY A 187 20.29 -8.47 8.54
N MET A 188 20.50 -9.45 7.67
CA MET A 188 19.79 -10.73 7.72
C MET A 188 20.69 -11.86 8.21
N GLU A 189 20.11 -12.80 8.95
CA GLU A 189 20.81 -14.04 9.33
C GLU A 189 20.94 -14.98 8.11
N TYR A 190 19.96 -14.99 7.22
CA TYR A 190 19.92 -15.82 6.02
C TYR A 190 19.74 -14.97 4.75
N ASP A 191 20.28 -15.48 3.63
CA ASP A 191 20.07 -14.87 2.30
C ASP A 191 18.57 -14.67 2.05
N THR A 192 18.16 -13.43 1.76
CA THR A 192 16.74 -13.05 1.62
C THR A 192 16.56 -12.08 0.47
N TYR A 193 15.51 -12.30 -0.33
CA TYR A 193 15.08 -11.37 -1.35
C TYR A 193 13.99 -10.43 -0.79
N PHE A 194 14.18 -9.13 -0.98
CA PHE A 194 13.17 -8.10 -0.72
C PHE A 194 12.71 -7.52 -2.03
N THR A 195 11.40 -7.50 -2.26
CA THR A 195 10.81 -6.95 -3.49
C THR A 195 9.88 -5.80 -3.15
N PHE A 196 10.30 -4.59 -3.52
CA PHE A 196 9.45 -3.40 -3.47
C PHE A 196 8.80 -3.28 -4.84
N VAL A 197 7.51 -3.62 -4.90
CA VAL A 197 6.82 -3.79 -6.18
C VAL A 197 5.99 -2.58 -6.54
N VAL A 198 5.68 -2.44 -7.82
CA VAL A 198 4.88 -1.35 -8.40
C VAL A 198 3.51 -1.85 -8.84
N GLN A 199 2.54 -0.94 -8.99
CA GLN A 199 1.26 -1.21 -9.65
C GLN A 199 0.46 -2.36 -9.00
N GLU A 200 0.52 -2.49 -7.67
CA GLU A 200 -0.34 -3.41 -6.93
C GLU A 200 -1.80 -3.00 -7.07
N GLU A 201 -2.10 -1.72 -6.83
CA GLU A 201 -3.42 -1.10 -6.75
C GLU A 201 -4.23 -1.17 -8.06
N ILE A 202 -3.58 -1.48 -9.16
CA ILE A 202 -4.20 -1.63 -10.48
C ILE A 202 -4.11 -3.08 -11.02
N GLY A 203 -3.86 -4.05 -10.13
CA GLY A 203 -3.96 -5.47 -10.43
C GLY A 203 -2.68 -6.28 -10.30
N LEU A 204 -1.90 -6.12 -9.22
CA LEU A 204 -0.78 -6.98 -8.79
C LEU A 204 0.32 -7.15 -9.85
N ARG A 205 0.55 -6.12 -10.68
CA ARG A 205 1.37 -6.26 -11.89
C ARG A 205 2.85 -6.42 -11.57
N GLY A 206 3.35 -5.64 -10.61
CA GLY A 206 4.74 -5.69 -10.21
C GLY A 206 5.12 -7.01 -9.56
N SER A 207 4.30 -7.49 -8.63
CA SER A 207 4.53 -8.74 -7.92
C SER A 207 4.52 -9.96 -8.83
N THR A 208 3.70 -9.96 -9.91
CA THR A 208 3.74 -10.99 -10.95
C THR A 208 5.14 -11.11 -11.56
N CYS A 209 5.76 -9.98 -11.93
CA CYS A 209 7.09 -9.97 -12.55
C CYS A 209 8.20 -10.26 -11.53
N ALA A 210 8.10 -9.71 -10.33
CA ALA A 210 9.07 -9.90 -9.26
C ALA A 210 9.13 -11.37 -8.81
N ALA A 211 7.98 -12.00 -8.55
CA ALA A 211 7.90 -13.41 -8.17
C ALA A 211 8.42 -14.35 -9.26
N PHE A 212 8.10 -14.05 -10.52
CA PHE A 212 8.65 -14.82 -11.66
C PHE A 212 10.19 -14.72 -11.71
N THR A 213 10.75 -13.54 -11.47
CA THR A 213 12.18 -13.29 -11.51
C THR A 213 12.92 -13.92 -10.35
N VAL A 214 12.42 -13.75 -9.13
CA VAL A 214 13.03 -14.30 -7.91
C VAL A 214 12.86 -15.81 -7.85
N ALA A 215 11.70 -16.33 -8.27
CA ALA A 215 11.34 -17.75 -8.17
C ALA A 215 11.53 -18.30 -6.73
N PRO A 216 10.83 -17.73 -5.74
CA PRO A 216 10.99 -18.17 -4.35
C PRO A 216 10.26 -19.48 -4.06
N ASP A 217 10.69 -20.21 -3.02
CA ASP A 217 9.98 -21.36 -2.47
C ASP A 217 8.88 -20.88 -1.49
N TYR A 218 9.19 -19.80 -0.74
CA TYR A 218 8.31 -19.18 0.24
C TYR A 218 8.28 -17.67 0.07
N ALA A 219 7.11 -17.08 0.33
CA ALA A 219 6.97 -15.62 0.35
C ALA A 219 6.21 -15.15 1.60
N VAL A 220 6.65 -14.03 2.14
CA VAL A 220 5.91 -13.26 3.14
C VAL A 220 5.57 -11.91 2.52
N VAL A 221 4.27 -11.65 2.35
CA VAL A 221 3.77 -10.38 1.85
C VAL A 221 3.41 -9.50 3.03
N LEU A 222 4.02 -8.35 3.09
CA LEU A 222 3.62 -7.27 3.99
C LEU A 222 2.54 -6.46 3.28
N GLU A 223 1.57 -5.96 4.04
CA GLU A 223 0.41 -5.30 3.46
C GLU A 223 -0.31 -4.44 4.50
N SER A 224 -1.23 -3.58 4.10
CA SER A 224 -2.21 -2.99 5.00
C SER A 224 -3.60 -3.60 4.74
N THR A 225 -4.43 -3.68 5.78
CA THR A 225 -5.77 -4.26 5.61
C THR A 225 -6.83 -3.44 6.31
N THR A 226 -8.03 -3.41 5.71
CA THR A 226 -9.15 -2.63 6.23
C THR A 226 -9.51 -3.05 7.65
N ALA A 227 -9.34 -2.13 8.60
CA ALA A 227 -9.96 -2.19 9.92
C ALA A 227 -11.27 -1.41 9.90
N ALA A 228 -12.39 -2.10 10.08
CA ALA A 228 -13.71 -1.50 10.16
C ALA A 228 -14.21 -1.45 11.62
N ASP A 229 -13.30 -1.26 12.55
CA ASP A 229 -13.56 -1.10 13.99
C ASP A 229 -14.11 0.29 14.36
N ILE A 230 -15.06 0.74 13.56
CA ILE A 230 -15.77 2.02 13.67
C ILE A 230 -17.22 1.80 14.13
N PRO A 231 -17.92 2.81 14.65
CA PRO A 231 -19.27 2.65 15.23
C PRO A 231 -20.32 2.04 14.29
N SER A 232 -20.14 2.16 12.98
CA SER A 232 -21.08 1.63 11.97
C SER A 232 -20.91 0.15 11.66
N ALA A 233 -19.89 -0.53 12.18
CA ALA A 233 -19.62 -1.94 11.93
C ALA A 233 -19.64 -2.75 13.22
N SER A 234 -20.24 -3.95 13.16
CA SER A 234 -20.35 -4.88 14.29
C SER A 234 -20.10 -6.33 13.82
N GLY A 235 -19.70 -7.18 14.75
CA GLY A 235 -19.44 -8.59 14.51
C GLY A 235 -18.38 -8.80 13.41
N GLU A 236 -18.62 -9.73 12.52
CA GLU A 236 -17.72 -10.11 11.42
C GLU A 236 -17.35 -8.94 10.50
N LYS A 237 -18.26 -7.94 10.37
CA LYS A 237 -18.04 -6.77 9.51
C LYS A 237 -16.91 -5.84 9.98
N ARG A 238 -16.41 -6.04 11.19
CA ARG A 238 -15.25 -5.26 11.70
C ARG A 238 -13.95 -5.63 10.99
N VAL A 239 -13.87 -6.78 10.36
CA VAL A 239 -12.73 -7.34 9.64
C VAL A 239 -11.53 -7.59 10.56
N CYS A 240 -10.98 -6.54 11.15
CA CYS A 240 -9.93 -6.54 12.17
C CYS A 240 -10.00 -5.22 12.98
N GLU A 241 -9.17 -5.11 14.02
CA GLU A 241 -9.20 -3.97 14.95
C GLU A 241 -7.80 -3.40 15.17
N LEU A 242 -7.69 -2.06 15.23
CA LEU A 242 -6.45 -1.39 15.62
C LEU A 242 -6.11 -1.69 17.09
N GLY A 243 -4.83 -1.86 17.38
CA GLY A 243 -4.34 -2.16 18.75
C GLY A 243 -4.46 -3.64 19.14
N LYS A 244 -4.91 -4.50 18.22
CA LYS A 244 -5.00 -5.96 18.43
C LYS A 244 -3.88 -6.75 17.76
N GLY A 245 -2.86 -6.07 17.27
CA GLY A 245 -1.71 -6.67 16.59
C GLY A 245 -1.92 -6.85 15.08
N PRO A 246 -0.87 -7.31 14.38
CA PRO A 246 -0.92 -7.58 12.96
C PRO A 246 -1.93 -8.67 12.62
N VAL A 247 -2.39 -8.65 11.38
CA VAL A 247 -3.39 -9.58 10.84
C VAL A 247 -2.71 -10.61 9.96
N VAL A 248 -2.89 -11.89 10.27
CA VAL A 248 -2.50 -13.00 9.39
C VAL A 248 -3.74 -13.57 8.73
N SER A 249 -3.74 -13.63 7.40
CA SER A 249 -4.91 -14.06 6.64
C SER A 249 -4.84 -15.54 6.30
N TYR A 250 -5.97 -16.25 6.40
CA TYR A 250 -6.12 -17.64 5.90
C TYR A 250 -6.64 -17.67 4.47
N MET A 251 -7.39 -16.64 4.05
CA MET A 251 -7.94 -16.49 2.71
C MET A 251 -8.30 -15.03 2.45
N ASP A 252 -8.13 -14.58 1.19
CA ASP A 252 -8.76 -13.39 0.64
C ASP A 252 -9.37 -13.70 -0.73
N ARG A 253 -9.74 -12.69 -1.53
CA ARG A 253 -10.41 -12.93 -2.84
C ARG A 253 -9.48 -13.49 -3.91
N HIS A 254 -8.17 -13.37 -3.71
CA HIS A 254 -7.17 -13.74 -4.70
C HIS A 254 -6.26 -14.88 -4.23
N THR A 255 -6.19 -15.13 -2.91
CA THR A 255 -5.23 -16.05 -2.30
C THR A 255 -5.88 -17.02 -1.34
N MET A 256 -5.56 -18.30 -1.48
CA MET A 256 -5.66 -19.30 -0.41
C MET A 256 -4.25 -19.44 0.17
N TYR A 257 -4.07 -18.93 1.38
CA TYR A 257 -2.75 -18.92 2.04
C TYR A 257 -2.31 -20.31 2.48
N ASP A 258 -0.99 -20.51 2.55
CA ASP A 258 -0.43 -21.77 3.05
C ASP A 258 -0.79 -21.99 4.53
N ARG A 259 -1.43 -23.12 4.81
CA ARG A 259 -1.95 -23.43 6.15
C ARG A 259 -0.83 -23.58 7.19
N GLU A 260 0.30 -24.17 6.80
CA GLU A 260 1.41 -24.36 7.72
C GLU A 260 2.04 -23.00 8.12
N LEU A 261 2.11 -22.04 7.18
CA LEU A 261 2.60 -20.70 7.47
C LEU A 261 1.61 -19.90 8.32
N PHE A 262 0.30 -20.09 8.10
CA PHE A 262 -0.74 -19.48 8.93
C PHE A 262 -0.65 -19.97 10.38
N GLU A 263 -0.60 -21.27 10.59
CA GLU A 263 -0.49 -21.88 11.92
C GLU A 263 0.86 -21.52 12.60
N LEU A 264 1.93 -21.49 11.84
CA LEU A 264 3.26 -21.06 12.30
C LEU A 264 3.26 -19.61 12.80
N ALA A 265 2.58 -18.70 12.10
CA ALA A 265 2.52 -17.30 12.50
C ALA A 265 1.83 -17.14 13.86
N PHE A 266 0.71 -17.82 14.10
CA PHE A 266 0.01 -17.78 15.39
C PHE A 266 0.81 -18.44 16.50
N SER A 267 1.41 -19.60 16.25
CA SER A 267 2.31 -20.27 17.23
C SER A 267 3.49 -19.38 17.59
N ALA A 268 4.10 -18.71 16.60
CA ALA A 268 5.21 -17.79 16.81
C ALA A 268 4.81 -16.57 17.66
N ALA A 269 3.61 -16.02 17.39
CA ALA A 269 3.06 -14.90 18.15
C ALA A 269 2.78 -15.29 19.61
N GLU A 270 2.16 -16.46 19.83
CA GLU A 270 1.83 -16.97 21.17
C GLU A 270 3.08 -17.16 22.04
N GLU A 271 4.12 -17.82 21.50
CA GLU A 271 5.39 -18.06 22.22
C GLU A 271 6.10 -16.76 22.66
N LYS A 272 5.86 -15.65 21.94
CA LYS A 272 6.44 -14.34 22.24
C LYS A 272 5.45 -13.39 22.94
N CYS A 273 4.28 -13.88 23.31
CA CYS A 273 3.19 -13.05 23.87
C CYS A 273 2.89 -11.83 23.00
N LEU A 274 2.98 -11.98 21.68
CA LEU A 274 2.74 -10.93 20.70
C LEU A 274 1.26 -10.95 20.31
N PRO A 275 0.52 -9.82 20.40
CA PRO A 275 -0.84 -9.76 19.90
C PRO A 275 -0.86 -10.05 18.39
N CYS A 276 -1.78 -10.90 17.97
CA CYS A 276 -1.97 -11.31 16.58
C CYS A 276 -3.45 -11.63 16.34
N GLN A 277 -3.97 -11.27 15.19
CA GLN A 277 -5.35 -11.50 14.83
C GLN A 277 -5.49 -12.03 13.40
N THR A 278 -6.69 -12.49 13.02
CA THR A 278 -7.02 -12.83 11.63
C THR A 278 -8.24 -12.05 11.15
N LYS A 279 -8.44 -11.98 9.85
CA LYS A 279 -9.63 -11.36 9.26
C LYS A 279 -10.88 -12.15 9.63
N THR A 280 -11.95 -11.45 9.99
CA THR A 280 -13.25 -12.05 10.28
C THR A 280 -14.12 -12.25 9.03
N MET A 281 -13.67 -11.77 7.86
CA MET A 281 -14.34 -12.00 6.58
C MET A 281 -13.33 -12.03 5.41
N VAL A 282 -13.69 -12.79 4.39
CA VAL A 282 -12.92 -12.86 3.14
C VAL A 282 -13.20 -11.60 2.32
N ALA A 283 -12.21 -10.69 2.25
CA ALA A 283 -12.34 -9.42 1.56
C ALA A 283 -10.98 -8.94 1.04
N GLY A 284 -11.02 -8.16 -0.06
CA GLY A 284 -9.83 -7.61 -0.70
C GLY A 284 -8.96 -8.68 -1.35
N GLY A 285 -7.76 -8.32 -1.68
CA GLY A 285 -6.67 -9.14 -2.20
C GLY A 285 -5.40 -8.32 -2.07
N ASN A 286 -4.25 -8.92 -2.28
CA ASN A 286 -2.95 -8.25 -2.25
C ASN A 286 -1.96 -9.00 -3.14
N ASP A 287 -0.71 -8.60 -3.14
CA ASP A 287 0.37 -9.18 -3.96
C ASP A 287 0.56 -10.69 -3.80
N ALA A 288 0.13 -11.28 -2.67
CA ALA A 288 0.13 -12.73 -2.49
C ALA A 288 -0.68 -13.46 -3.58
N GLY A 289 -1.72 -12.81 -4.10
CA GLY A 289 -2.56 -13.35 -5.18
C GLY A 289 -1.78 -13.66 -6.47
N ALA A 290 -0.81 -12.83 -6.82
CA ALA A 290 0.07 -13.07 -7.97
C ALA A 290 1.27 -13.95 -7.61
N ILE A 291 1.80 -13.79 -6.40
CA ILE A 291 3.00 -14.50 -5.95
C ILE A 291 2.74 -16.00 -5.79
N HIS A 292 1.65 -16.38 -5.09
CA HIS A 292 1.39 -17.80 -4.75
C HIS A 292 1.17 -18.70 -5.97
N VAL A 293 0.73 -18.15 -7.09
CA VAL A 293 0.53 -18.88 -8.37
C VAL A 293 1.71 -18.76 -9.33
N SER A 294 2.80 -18.10 -8.92
CA SER A 294 3.96 -17.91 -9.79
C SER A 294 4.67 -19.24 -10.03
N ARG A 295 5.06 -19.48 -11.31
CA ARG A 295 5.76 -20.69 -11.74
C ARG A 295 5.08 -21.99 -11.30
N GLY A 296 5.72 -22.77 -10.43
CA GLY A 296 5.19 -24.04 -9.87
C GLY A 296 4.38 -23.89 -8.60
N GLY A 297 4.12 -22.66 -8.17
CA GLY A 297 3.48 -22.31 -6.92
C GLY A 297 4.48 -21.91 -5.84
N VAL A 298 4.09 -20.98 -4.97
CA VAL A 298 4.90 -20.42 -3.86
C VAL A 298 4.09 -20.53 -2.58
N LYS A 299 4.66 -21.12 -1.53
CA LYS A 299 4.04 -21.11 -0.20
C LYS A 299 4.05 -19.69 0.36
N THR A 300 2.87 -19.11 0.58
CA THR A 300 2.75 -17.69 0.86
C THR A 300 1.97 -17.42 2.13
N ALA A 301 2.47 -16.48 2.95
CA ALA A 301 1.77 -15.86 4.06
C ALA A 301 1.63 -14.35 3.82
N ALA A 302 0.60 -13.73 4.37
CA ALA A 302 0.49 -12.27 4.45
C ALA A 302 0.44 -11.83 5.92
N VAL A 303 1.26 -10.85 6.26
CA VAL A 303 1.24 -10.13 7.54
C VAL A 303 0.78 -8.72 7.25
N SER A 304 -0.46 -8.42 7.62
CA SER A 304 -1.08 -7.14 7.30
C SER A 304 -1.18 -6.24 8.53
N LEU A 305 -0.97 -4.94 8.31
CA LEU A 305 -1.17 -3.90 9.32
C LEU A 305 -2.64 -3.47 9.30
N PRO A 306 -3.38 -3.54 10.43
CA PRO A 306 -4.73 -2.99 10.51
C PRO A 306 -4.72 -1.49 10.17
N CYS A 307 -5.57 -1.07 9.23
CA CYS A 307 -5.64 0.32 8.78
C CYS A 307 -7.09 0.77 8.60
N ARG A 308 -7.49 1.84 9.30
CA ARG A 308 -8.77 2.52 9.06
C ARG A 308 -8.66 3.46 7.87
N TYR A 309 -9.77 3.64 7.17
CA TYR A 309 -9.89 4.62 6.07
C TYR A 309 -8.89 4.38 4.94
N LEU A 310 -8.63 3.11 4.66
CA LEU A 310 -7.76 2.67 3.56
C LEU A 310 -8.16 3.36 2.24
N HIS A 311 -7.21 3.55 1.32
CA HIS A 311 -7.40 4.22 0.03
C HIS A 311 -7.95 5.66 0.15
N SER A 312 -7.51 6.36 1.20
CA SER A 312 -7.86 7.77 1.42
C SER A 312 -6.62 8.60 1.79
N PRO A 313 -6.71 9.93 1.73
CA PRO A 313 -5.61 10.78 2.22
C PRO A 313 -5.44 10.75 3.75
N SER A 314 -6.21 9.90 4.44
CA SER A 314 -6.28 9.87 5.91
C SER A 314 -6.32 8.46 6.46
N CYS A 315 -5.51 7.55 5.93
CA CYS A 315 -5.27 6.23 6.51
C CYS A 315 -4.79 6.35 7.97
N VAL A 316 -5.28 5.47 8.85
CA VAL A 316 -4.94 5.50 10.27
C VAL A 316 -4.50 4.13 10.75
N ILE A 317 -3.37 4.07 11.42
CA ILE A 317 -2.80 2.87 12.05
C ILE A 317 -2.46 3.08 13.52
N ASN A 318 -2.22 1.99 14.22
CA ASN A 318 -1.65 1.99 15.57
C ASN A 318 -0.13 1.67 15.49
N LYS A 319 0.69 2.46 16.19
CA LYS A 319 2.16 2.30 16.21
C LYS A 319 2.61 0.95 16.80
N ALA A 320 1.91 0.44 17.79
CA ALA A 320 2.24 -0.86 18.38
C ALA A 320 1.97 -2.00 17.38
N ASP A 321 0.86 -1.93 16.62
CA ASP A 321 0.59 -2.93 15.57
C ASP A 321 1.66 -2.91 14.48
N PHE A 322 2.18 -1.72 14.14
CA PHE A 322 3.25 -1.56 13.16
C PHE A 322 4.58 -2.20 13.63
N GLU A 323 4.97 -1.98 14.89
CA GLU A 323 6.15 -2.64 15.46
C GLU A 323 5.93 -4.16 15.59
N ASN A 324 4.73 -4.59 15.97
CA ASN A 324 4.38 -6.00 16.08
C ASN A 324 4.37 -6.72 14.72
N ALA A 325 3.97 -6.03 13.63
CA ALA A 325 4.05 -6.58 12.28
C ALA A 325 5.50 -6.88 11.87
N TYR A 326 6.43 -5.97 12.18
CA TYR A 326 7.86 -6.20 11.98
C TYR A 326 8.36 -7.42 12.77
N VAL A 327 8.04 -7.50 14.07
CA VAL A 327 8.48 -8.61 14.93
C VAL A 327 7.92 -9.94 14.43
N LEU A 328 6.61 -9.99 14.13
CA LEU A 328 5.96 -11.20 13.63
C LEU A 328 6.58 -11.67 12.31
N THR A 329 6.86 -10.74 11.39
CA THR A 329 7.50 -11.05 10.10
C THR A 329 8.86 -11.73 10.32
N LYS A 330 9.71 -11.20 11.20
CA LYS A 330 10.99 -11.84 11.54
C LYS A 330 10.80 -13.24 12.11
N LEU A 331 9.85 -13.43 13.02
CA LEU A 331 9.58 -14.75 13.62
C LEU A 331 9.13 -15.78 12.58
N ILE A 332 8.31 -15.38 11.61
CA ILE A 332 7.89 -16.25 10.50
C ILE A 332 9.10 -16.64 9.65
N LEU A 333 9.92 -15.67 9.27
CA LEU A 333 11.11 -15.90 8.44
C LEU A 333 12.09 -16.86 9.12
N ASP A 334 12.45 -16.61 10.38
CA ASP A 334 13.40 -17.43 11.14
C ASP A 334 12.99 -18.91 11.19
N ARG A 335 11.69 -19.19 11.21
CA ARG A 335 11.15 -20.55 11.22
C ARG A 335 10.96 -21.18 9.84
N THR A 336 11.03 -20.35 8.77
CA THR A 336 10.78 -20.80 7.40
C THR A 336 12.07 -21.12 6.64
N TYR A 337 13.19 -20.48 6.95
CA TYR A 337 14.45 -20.62 6.21
C TYR A 337 14.94 -22.07 6.05
N ASN A 338 14.70 -22.94 7.02
CA ASN A 338 15.22 -24.30 7.06
C ASN A 338 14.11 -25.37 7.14
N LYS A 339 12.89 -25.04 6.76
CA LYS A 339 11.77 -26.01 6.70
C LYS A 339 11.96 -27.17 5.73
#